data_756aa114dd0a7ed9a950189873a94830
#
_entry.id   756aa114dd0a7ed9a950189873a94830
#
_cell.length_a   1.000
_cell.length_b   1.000
_cell.length_c   1.000
_cell.angle_alpha   90.00
_cell.angle_beta   90.00
_cell.angle_gamma   90.00
#
_symmetry.space_group_name_H-M   'P 1'
#
loop_
_entity.id
_entity.type
_entity.pdbx_description
1 polymer ?
#
loop_
_entity_poly.entity_id
_entity_poly.type
_entity_poly.pdbx_seq_one_letter_code
_entity_poly.pdbx_strand_id
1 'polypeptide(L)'
;MNAANRQLRGGGGVDGAIHRAAGADRLQAACRGIGECPPGRAVVTEGFDLPARFIIHTVGPVWRGGHDGEPETLASCYRSSLEAADQIGARSVAFPAISTGVYGYPPDLAAEVAVTTVRSAATAVTVVRFVAFDEATLELYVALL
;
A
#
# COMPACT_ATOMS: atom_id res chain seq x y z
N MET A 1 -5.96 0.73 1.75
CA MET A 1 -4.80 1.15 0.94
C MET A 1 -4.47 0.06 -0.07
N ASN A 2 -4.03 0.41 -1.24
CA ASN A 2 -3.81 -0.50 -2.35
C ASN A 2 -2.33 -0.52 -2.79
N ALA A 3 -1.80 -1.70 -3.05
CA ALA A 3 -0.50 -1.91 -3.68
C ALA A 3 -0.69 -1.96 -5.21
N ALA A 4 -0.54 -0.82 -5.85
CA ALA A 4 -0.82 -0.62 -7.26
C ALA A 4 0.42 -0.83 -8.14
N ASN A 5 0.21 -0.86 -9.44
CA ASN A 5 1.28 -0.71 -10.43
C ASN A 5 1.41 0.75 -10.86
N ARG A 6 2.53 1.07 -11.51
CA ARG A 6 2.86 2.45 -11.90
C ARG A 6 1.79 3.11 -12.76
N GLN A 7 1.17 2.37 -13.68
CA GLN A 7 0.14 2.87 -14.58
C GLN A 7 -1.26 2.90 -13.96
N LEU A 8 -1.42 2.43 -12.73
CA LEU A 8 -2.70 2.37 -12.01
C LEU A 8 -3.78 1.57 -12.78
N ARG A 9 -3.39 0.51 -13.46
CA ARG A 9 -4.28 -0.25 -14.35
C ARG A 9 -5.04 -1.39 -13.69
N GLY A 10 -4.81 -1.61 -12.42
CA GLY A 10 -5.29 -2.82 -11.79
C GLY A 10 -4.44 -4.03 -12.16
N GLY A 11 -4.80 -5.19 -11.69
CA GLY A 11 -4.05 -6.41 -11.94
C GLY A 11 -4.55 -7.55 -11.05
N GLY A 12 -3.64 -8.41 -10.65
CA GLY A 12 -3.92 -9.51 -9.73
C GLY A 12 -3.72 -9.14 -8.26
N GLY A 13 -3.76 -10.15 -7.40
CA GLY A 13 -3.53 -9.99 -5.97
C GLY A 13 -4.49 -9.02 -5.30
N VAL A 14 -3.99 -8.24 -4.34
CA VAL A 14 -4.81 -7.27 -3.60
C VAL A 14 -5.33 -6.16 -4.52
N ASP A 15 -4.55 -5.74 -5.51
CA ASP A 15 -4.96 -4.72 -6.47
C ASP A 15 -6.22 -5.15 -7.24
N GLY A 16 -6.22 -6.36 -7.77
CA GLY A 16 -7.40 -6.92 -8.44
C GLY A 16 -8.59 -7.07 -7.51
N ALA A 17 -8.37 -7.53 -6.29
CA ALA A 17 -9.44 -7.69 -5.30
C ALA A 17 -10.08 -6.34 -4.93
N ILE A 18 -9.28 -5.31 -4.73
CA ILE A 18 -9.76 -3.96 -4.42
C ILE A 18 -10.54 -3.39 -5.59
N HIS A 19 -10.06 -3.55 -6.82
CA HIS A 19 -10.78 -3.09 -8.02
C HIS A 19 -12.15 -3.76 -8.14
N ARG A 20 -12.24 -5.07 -7.94
CA ARG A 20 -13.52 -5.79 -8.00
C ARG A 20 -14.48 -5.33 -6.90
N ALA A 21 -14.01 -5.17 -5.69
CA ALA A 21 -14.83 -4.79 -4.55
C ALA A 21 -15.30 -3.34 -4.60
N ALA A 22 -14.47 -2.44 -5.12
CA ALA A 22 -14.81 -1.02 -5.27
C ALA A 22 -15.76 -0.74 -6.44
N GLY A 23 -15.80 -1.62 -7.42
CA GLY A 23 -16.45 -1.40 -8.72
C GLY A 23 -15.39 -1.07 -9.76
N ALA A 24 -14.96 -2.09 -10.50
CA ALA A 24 -13.77 -2.01 -11.37
C ALA A 24 -13.82 -0.85 -12.37
N ASP A 25 -14.98 -0.62 -13.00
CA ASP A 25 -15.10 0.42 -14.04
C ASP A 25 -14.96 1.83 -13.46
N ARG A 26 -15.58 2.09 -12.31
CA ARG A 26 -15.50 3.41 -11.65
C ARG A 26 -14.12 3.68 -11.09
N LEU A 27 -13.52 2.70 -10.43
CA LEU A 27 -12.18 2.85 -9.88
C LEU A 27 -11.17 3.01 -11.01
N GLN A 28 -11.29 2.24 -12.09
CA GLN A 28 -10.40 2.35 -13.23
C GLN A 28 -10.52 3.72 -13.92
N ALA A 29 -11.74 4.26 -14.03
CA ALA A 29 -11.95 5.61 -14.56
C ALA A 29 -11.26 6.68 -13.69
N ALA A 30 -11.37 6.57 -12.36
CA ALA A 30 -10.67 7.48 -11.44
C ALA A 30 -9.15 7.37 -11.58
N CYS A 31 -8.61 6.16 -11.69
CA CYS A 31 -7.18 5.92 -11.91
C CYS A 31 -6.68 6.50 -13.23
N ARG A 32 -7.46 6.36 -14.32
CA ARG A 32 -7.12 6.98 -15.62
C ARG A 32 -7.05 8.49 -15.52
N GLY A 33 -7.91 9.10 -14.71
CA GLY A 33 -7.90 10.55 -14.48
C GLY A 33 -6.62 11.04 -13.80
N ILE A 34 -6.00 10.19 -12.97
CA ILE A 34 -4.71 10.48 -12.33
C ILE A 34 -3.54 10.23 -13.30
N GLY A 35 -3.61 9.16 -14.08
CA GLY A 35 -2.63 8.78 -15.08
C GLY A 35 -1.60 7.77 -14.60
N GLU A 36 -0.69 8.16 -13.72
CA GLU A 36 0.33 7.28 -13.18
C GLU A 36 0.73 7.64 -11.76
N CYS A 37 1.38 6.70 -11.07
CA CYS A 37 1.97 6.90 -9.75
C CYS A 37 3.39 6.31 -9.76
N PRO A 38 4.43 7.13 -9.60
CA PRO A 38 5.80 6.61 -9.52
C PRO A 38 6.01 5.75 -8.27
N PRO A 39 6.96 4.79 -8.30
CA PRO A 39 7.31 4.01 -7.12
C PRO A 39 7.67 4.90 -5.92
N GLY A 40 7.20 4.52 -4.74
CA GLY A 40 7.41 5.28 -3.50
C GLY A 40 6.46 6.44 -3.28
N ARG A 41 5.61 6.76 -4.24
CA ARG A 41 4.58 7.81 -4.13
C ARG A 41 3.22 7.22 -3.82
N ALA A 42 2.27 8.09 -3.49
CA ALA A 42 0.89 7.70 -3.22
C ALA A 42 -0.08 8.68 -3.87
N VAL A 43 -1.21 8.15 -4.35
CA VAL A 43 -2.33 8.92 -4.89
C VAL A 43 -3.62 8.42 -4.25
N VAL A 44 -4.67 9.25 -4.25
CA VAL A 44 -5.92 8.95 -3.57
C VAL A 44 -7.08 8.93 -4.56
N THR A 45 -7.94 7.94 -4.43
CA THR A 45 -9.25 7.90 -5.06
C THR A 45 -10.33 7.70 -4.01
N GLU A 46 -11.60 7.87 -4.40
CA GLU A 46 -12.72 7.42 -3.59
C GLU A 46 -12.74 5.90 -3.48
N GLY A 47 -13.39 5.39 -2.43
CA GLY A 47 -13.55 3.94 -2.20
C GLY A 47 -14.71 3.30 -2.97
N PHE A 48 -15.61 4.10 -3.54
CA PHE A 48 -16.82 3.65 -4.24
C PHE A 48 -17.63 2.63 -3.42
N ASP A 49 -17.75 1.39 -3.87
CA ASP A 49 -18.53 0.35 -3.18
C ASP A 49 -17.82 -0.25 -1.95
N LEU A 50 -16.57 0.12 -1.69
CA LEU A 50 -15.88 -0.31 -0.48
C LEU A 50 -16.45 0.37 0.77
N PRO A 51 -16.39 -0.27 1.94
CA PRO A 51 -16.72 0.39 3.21
C PRO A 51 -15.81 1.58 3.52
N ALA A 52 -14.56 1.52 3.06
CA ALA A 52 -13.60 2.61 3.20
C ALA A 52 -13.99 3.80 2.30
N ARG A 53 -13.92 5.02 2.84
CA ARG A 53 -14.25 6.23 2.08
C ARG A 53 -13.27 6.50 0.95
N PHE A 54 -12.00 6.17 1.17
CA PHE A 54 -10.91 6.44 0.23
C PHE A 54 -10.05 5.21 0.03
N ILE A 55 -9.40 5.17 -1.12
CA ILE A 55 -8.30 4.23 -1.40
C ILE A 55 -7.05 5.06 -1.61
N ILE A 56 -6.01 4.78 -0.84
CA ILE A 56 -4.67 5.31 -1.08
C ILE A 56 -3.93 4.27 -1.90
N HIS A 57 -3.47 4.64 -3.08
CA HIS A 57 -2.71 3.76 -3.97
C HIS A 57 -1.24 4.12 -3.87
N THR A 58 -0.40 3.15 -3.61
CA THR A 58 1.06 3.32 -3.65
C THR A 58 1.68 2.24 -4.52
N VAL A 59 2.84 2.52 -5.08
CA VAL A 59 3.57 1.62 -5.96
C VAL A 59 4.86 1.23 -5.29
N GLY A 60 4.92 -0.03 -4.85
CA GLY A 60 6.11 -0.59 -4.22
C GLY A 60 7.19 -0.96 -5.23
N PRO A 61 8.42 -1.18 -4.76
CA PRO A 61 9.52 -1.61 -5.61
C PRO A 61 9.39 -3.07 -6.02
N VAL A 62 9.90 -3.39 -7.19
CA VAL A 62 10.19 -4.77 -7.60
C VAL A 62 11.49 -5.18 -6.93
N TRP A 63 11.51 -6.33 -6.29
CA TRP A 63 12.72 -6.83 -5.62
C TRP A 63 13.78 -7.25 -6.64
N ARG A 64 14.99 -6.72 -6.48
CA ARG A 64 16.15 -6.99 -7.33
C ARG A 64 17.41 -7.32 -6.50
N GLY A 65 17.22 -7.91 -5.31
CA GLY A 65 18.31 -8.31 -4.43
C GLY A 65 18.62 -7.37 -3.27
N GLY A 66 17.93 -6.24 -3.16
CA GLY A 66 18.05 -5.31 -2.04
C GLY A 66 19.14 -4.24 -2.18
N HIS A 67 19.81 -4.16 -3.33
CA HIS A 67 20.89 -3.19 -3.58
C HIS A 67 20.52 -2.11 -4.60
N ASP A 68 19.25 -2.03 -4.98
CA ASP A 68 18.73 -1.08 -5.98
C ASP A 68 17.75 -0.07 -5.34
N GLY A 69 17.95 0.25 -4.06
CA GLY A 69 17.14 1.22 -3.32
C GLY A 69 15.76 0.71 -2.91
N GLU A 70 15.50 -0.60 -2.96
CA GLU A 70 14.18 -1.16 -2.64
C GLU A 70 13.74 -0.88 -1.21
N PRO A 71 14.60 -0.99 -0.16
CA PRO A 71 14.18 -0.66 1.20
C PRO A 71 13.74 0.79 1.35
N GLU A 72 14.46 1.73 0.75
CA GLU A 72 14.14 3.16 0.80
C GLU A 72 12.84 3.46 0.04
N THR A 73 12.65 2.83 -1.11
CA THR A 73 11.41 2.99 -1.90
C THR A 73 10.21 2.41 -1.17
N LEU A 74 10.36 1.24 -0.54
CA LEU A 74 9.29 0.64 0.26
C LEU A 74 8.94 1.52 1.48
N ALA A 75 9.93 2.02 2.19
CA ALA A 75 9.71 2.96 3.29
C ALA A 75 8.98 4.22 2.80
N SER A 76 9.36 4.74 1.64
CA SER A 76 8.67 5.88 1.02
C SER A 76 7.20 5.60 0.73
N CYS A 77 6.85 4.37 0.33
CA CYS A 77 5.44 3.98 0.14
C CYS A 77 4.62 4.17 1.42
N TYR A 78 5.13 3.73 2.55
CA TYR A 78 4.45 3.87 3.84
C TYR A 78 4.36 5.33 4.26
N ARG A 79 5.44 6.10 4.16
CA ARG A 79 5.44 7.53 4.49
C ARG A 79 4.48 8.32 3.62
N SER A 80 4.58 8.18 2.30
CA SER A 80 3.71 8.89 1.35
C SER A 80 2.24 8.53 1.55
N SER A 81 1.95 7.29 1.91
CA SER A 81 0.58 6.85 2.20
C SER A 81 0.04 7.48 3.48
N LEU A 82 0.85 7.60 4.52
CA LEU A 82 0.43 8.27 5.76
C LEU A 82 0.27 9.78 5.56
N GLU A 83 1.14 10.41 4.77
CA GLU A 83 0.98 11.82 4.37
C GLU A 83 -0.33 12.03 3.61
N ALA A 84 -0.65 11.16 2.66
CA ALA A 84 -1.91 11.21 1.93
C ALA A 84 -3.12 11.02 2.87
N ALA A 85 -3.01 10.10 3.83
CA ALA A 85 -4.04 9.90 4.86
C ALA A 85 -4.25 11.15 5.71
N ASP A 86 -3.19 11.82 6.10
CA ASP A 86 -3.26 13.08 6.85
C ASP A 86 -3.96 14.17 6.04
N GLN A 87 -3.65 14.29 4.76
CA GLN A 87 -4.24 15.28 3.86
C GLN A 87 -5.76 15.11 3.70
N ILE A 88 -6.25 13.89 3.70
CA ILE A 88 -7.69 13.59 3.61
C ILE A 88 -8.37 13.47 4.97
N GLY A 89 -7.66 13.68 6.06
CA GLY A 89 -8.21 13.61 7.42
C GLY A 89 -8.53 12.19 7.90
N ALA A 90 -7.92 11.17 7.31
CA ALA A 90 -8.14 9.79 7.73
C ALA A 90 -7.45 9.52 9.07
N ARG A 91 -8.17 8.84 9.97
CA ARG A 91 -7.64 8.45 11.29
C ARG A 91 -7.19 7.02 11.37
N SER A 92 -7.62 6.18 10.44
CA SER A 92 -7.21 4.79 10.36
C SER A 92 -6.83 4.43 8.92
N VAL A 93 -5.78 3.61 8.79
CA VAL A 93 -5.30 3.11 7.51
C VAL A 93 -5.03 1.62 7.62
N ALA A 94 -5.50 0.85 6.64
CA ALA A 94 -5.16 -0.56 6.51
C ALA A 94 -4.17 -0.74 5.36
N PHE A 95 -3.03 -1.36 5.64
CA PHE A 95 -1.98 -1.64 4.67
C PHE A 95 -1.93 -3.11 4.32
N PRO A 96 -1.88 -3.48 3.03
CA PRO A 96 -1.45 -4.81 2.63
C PRO A 96 0.07 -4.96 2.75
N ALA A 97 0.57 -6.17 2.58
CA ALA A 97 2.01 -6.43 2.54
C ALA A 97 2.60 -5.99 1.19
N ILE A 98 2.94 -4.72 1.06
CA ILE A 98 3.38 -4.08 -0.18
C ILE A 98 4.60 -4.80 -0.75
N SER A 99 4.63 -5.03 -2.06
CA SER A 99 5.71 -5.65 -2.84
C SER A 99 5.98 -7.14 -2.57
N THR A 100 5.26 -7.79 -1.67
CA THR A 100 5.55 -9.20 -1.30
C THR A 100 4.87 -10.24 -2.19
N GLY A 101 4.02 -9.83 -3.11
CA GLY A 101 3.41 -10.70 -4.11
C GLY A 101 4.34 -10.90 -5.31
N VAL A 102 3.82 -10.59 -6.52
CA VAL A 102 4.58 -10.74 -7.78
C VAL A 102 5.88 -9.95 -7.83
N TYR A 103 5.99 -8.85 -7.06
CA TYR A 103 7.21 -8.06 -7.01
C TYR A 103 8.34 -8.71 -6.21
N GLY A 104 8.05 -9.77 -5.47
CA GLY A 104 9.04 -10.68 -4.91
C GLY A 104 9.86 -10.17 -3.73
N TYR A 105 9.46 -9.08 -3.10
CA TYR A 105 10.14 -8.59 -1.90
C TYR A 105 10.05 -9.66 -0.80
N PRO A 106 11.17 -10.05 -0.15
CA PRO A 106 11.13 -11.03 0.93
C PRO A 106 10.19 -10.57 2.05
N PRO A 107 9.19 -11.36 2.45
CA PRO A 107 8.16 -10.94 3.41
C PRO A 107 8.69 -10.49 4.76
N ASP A 108 9.73 -11.13 5.29
CA ASP A 108 10.38 -10.78 6.56
C ASP A 108 11.03 -9.39 6.50
N LEU A 109 11.78 -9.11 5.44
CA LEU A 109 12.42 -7.82 5.23
C LEU A 109 11.38 -6.72 4.97
N ALA A 110 10.33 -7.03 4.21
CA ALA A 110 9.26 -6.08 3.95
C ALA A 110 8.49 -5.72 5.22
N ALA A 111 8.21 -6.68 6.08
CA ALA A 111 7.53 -6.44 7.36
C ALA A 111 8.36 -5.55 8.29
N GLU A 112 9.66 -5.76 8.35
CA GLU A 112 10.57 -4.90 9.12
C GLU A 112 10.51 -3.45 8.65
N VAL A 113 10.59 -3.21 7.35
CA VAL A 113 10.49 -1.86 6.77
C VAL A 113 9.14 -1.24 7.11
N ALA A 114 8.05 -2.00 6.94
CA ALA A 114 6.69 -1.51 7.20
C ALA A 114 6.52 -1.07 8.66
N VAL A 115 6.83 -1.93 9.60
CA VAL A 115 6.65 -1.66 11.04
C VAL A 115 7.56 -0.52 11.50
N THR A 116 8.82 -0.56 11.14
CA THR A 116 9.79 0.48 11.52
C THR A 116 9.39 1.84 10.97
N THR A 117 9.00 1.91 9.71
CA THR A 117 8.61 3.17 9.06
C THR A 117 7.35 3.76 9.68
N VAL A 118 6.32 2.94 9.89
CA VAL A 118 5.06 3.40 10.47
C VAL A 118 5.26 3.88 11.91
N ARG A 119 6.04 3.17 12.71
CA ARG A 119 6.33 3.57 14.09
C ARG A 119 7.06 4.91 14.21
N SER A 120 7.92 5.22 13.26
CA SER A 120 8.70 6.46 13.26
C SER A 120 8.01 7.61 12.53
N ALA A 121 6.88 7.38 11.88
CA ALA A 121 6.20 8.40 11.09
C ALA A 121 5.52 9.45 11.99
N ALA A 122 5.69 10.72 11.63
CA ALA A 122 4.92 11.82 12.21
C ALA A 122 3.60 11.93 11.45
N THR A 123 2.51 11.45 12.03
CA THR A 123 1.20 11.40 11.39
C THR A 123 0.07 11.58 12.40
N ALA A 124 -1.05 12.14 11.95
CA ALA A 124 -2.29 12.23 12.72
C ALA A 124 -3.11 10.92 12.70
N VAL A 125 -2.71 9.93 11.91
CA VAL A 125 -3.34 8.61 11.90
C VAL A 125 -3.12 7.95 13.25
N THR A 126 -4.21 7.49 13.87
CA THR A 126 -4.18 6.91 15.22
C THR A 126 -4.22 5.39 15.22
N VAL A 127 -4.68 4.78 14.14
CA VAL A 127 -4.76 3.33 14.00
C VAL A 127 -4.22 2.91 12.64
N VAL A 128 -3.21 2.06 12.65
CA VAL A 128 -2.69 1.39 11.46
C VAL A 128 -2.92 -0.11 11.61
N ARG A 129 -3.53 -0.72 10.60
CA ARG A 129 -3.72 -2.16 10.51
C ARG A 129 -2.84 -2.72 9.41
N PHE A 130 -1.97 -3.65 9.77
CA PHE A 130 -1.24 -4.45 8.80
C PHE A 130 -2.08 -5.69 8.47
N VAL A 131 -2.53 -5.79 7.23
CA VAL A 131 -3.40 -6.88 6.79
C VAL A 131 -2.55 -7.95 6.11
N ALA A 132 -2.48 -9.11 6.73
CA ALA A 132 -1.76 -10.26 6.22
C ALA A 132 -2.69 -11.14 5.36
N PHE A 133 -2.23 -11.53 4.18
CA PHE A 133 -2.96 -12.42 3.30
C PHE A 133 -2.88 -13.89 3.77
N ASP A 134 -1.77 -14.27 4.39
CA ASP A 134 -1.53 -15.62 4.88
C ASP A 134 -0.99 -15.62 6.32
N GLU A 135 -0.99 -16.80 6.93
CA GLU A 135 -0.59 -16.98 8.32
C GLU A 135 0.90 -16.69 8.55
N ALA A 136 1.75 -17.05 7.61
CA ALA A 136 3.18 -16.78 7.69
C ALA A 136 3.47 -15.27 7.76
N THR A 137 2.80 -14.47 6.96
CA THR A 137 2.91 -13.00 7.00
C THR A 137 2.35 -12.43 8.30
N LEU A 138 1.24 -12.98 8.79
CA LEU A 138 0.66 -12.57 10.08
C LEU A 138 1.66 -12.80 11.22
N GLU A 139 2.30 -13.96 11.26
CA GLU A 139 3.32 -14.27 12.27
C GLU A 139 4.48 -13.29 12.25
N LEU A 140 4.94 -12.88 11.06
CA LEU A 140 5.99 -11.87 10.91
C LEU A 140 5.60 -10.54 11.53
N TYR A 141 4.39 -10.05 11.26
CA TYR A 141 3.91 -8.80 11.87
C TYR A 141 3.74 -8.92 13.38
N VAL A 142 3.15 -10.01 13.85
CA VAL A 142 2.97 -10.25 15.30
C VAL A 142 4.32 -10.23 16.03
N ALA A 143 5.35 -10.84 15.46
CA ALA A 143 6.68 -10.87 16.05
C ALA A 143 7.33 -9.47 16.16
N LEU A 144 6.96 -8.54 15.26
CA LEU A 144 7.52 -7.18 15.21
C LEU A 144 6.71 -6.18 16.06
N LEU A 145 5.46 -6.49 16.33
CA LEU A 145 4.55 -5.63 17.08
C LEU A 145 4.53 -6.00 18.56
#